data_1907297c6073c5fb9d756ce5e77afdc1
#
_entry.id   1907297c6073c5fb9d756ce5e77afdc1
#
_cell.length_a   1.000
_cell.length_b   1.000
_cell.length_c   1.000
_cell.angle_alpha   90.00
_cell.angle_beta   90.00
_cell.angle_gamma   90.00
#
_symmetry.space_group_name_H-M   'P 1'
#
loop_
_entity.id
_entity.type
_entity.pdbx_description
1 polymer ?
#
loop_
_entity_poly.entity_id
_entity_poly.type
_entity_poly.pdbx_seq_one_letter_code
_entity_poly.pdbx_strand_id
1 'polypeptide(L)'
;MLHTLLTFVPVAALLSITPGAATALVVRNAARGGRRHAFFTTSGNSIGVLAWGCFAAVGIATVVAASAAVFDAVKLAGAAVLIVIGLRSLLSRHGGGARSRSGGGNASGQAAFREGLLTSLANPKLAVFFVALFPQFIPRGAPVLPSALAMAAVIVAVDLVWYSTLALLVAGARKAFLEGGWGQRVERLTGAVLVGLGIRLALERR
;
A
#
# COMPACT_ATOMS: atom_id res chain seq x y z
N MET A 1 12.27 10.09 -16.68
CA MET A 1 12.06 8.85 -15.89
C MET A 1 12.74 8.89 -14.54
N LEU A 2 14.06 9.12 -14.43
CA LEU A 2 14.76 9.15 -13.13
C LEU A 2 14.17 10.19 -12.18
N HIS A 3 13.97 11.43 -12.62
CA HIS A 3 13.35 12.48 -11.80
C HIS A 3 11.95 12.07 -11.29
N THR A 4 11.14 11.46 -12.15
CA THR A 4 9.80 10.96 -11.76
C THR A 4 9.89 9.86 -10.70
N LEU A 5 10.84 8.93 -10.85
CA LEU A 5 11.05 7.88 -9.84
C LEU A 5 11.51 8.49 -8.51
N LEU A 6 12.42 9.47 -8.53
CA LEU A 6 12.87 10.14 -7.31
C LEU A 6 11.75 10.91 -6.59
N THR A 7 10.86 11.59 -7.33
CA THR A 7 9.68 12.27 -6.76
C THR A 7 8.61 11.28 -6.28
N PHE A 8 8.60 10.06 -6.82
CA PHE A 8 7.69 9.00 -6.44
C PHE A 8 8.11 8.26 -5.15
N VAL A 9 9.43 8.17 -4.86
CA VAL A 9 9.94 7.48 -3.66
C VAL A 9 9.29 7.96 -2.35
N PRO A 10 9.19 9.27 -2.06
CA PRO A 10 8.51 9.72 -0.84
C PRO A 10 7.05 9.27 -0.75
N VAL A 11 6.34 9.25 -1.88
CA VAL A 11 4.94 8.81 -1.93
C VAL A 11 4.85 7.30 -1.69
N ALA A 12 5.74 6.51 -2.31
CA ALA A 12 5.85 5.08 -2.05
C ALA A 12 6.19 4.80 -0.59
N ALA A 13 7.11 5.58 0.01
CA ALA A 13 7.47 5.45 1.42
C ALA A 13 6.27 5.74 2.34
N LEU A 14 5.54 6.81 2.09
CA LEU A 14 4.32 7.13 2.84
C LEU A 14 3.26 6.03 2.70
N LEU A 15 3.07 5.48 1.50
CA LEU A 15 2.17 4.36 1.27
C LEU A 15 2.58 3.12 2.08
N SER A 16 3.86 2.78 2.08
CA SER A 16 4.40 1.59 2.76
C SER A 16 4.41 1.74 4.28
N ILE A 17 4.83 2.90 4.80
CA ILE A 17 4.88 3.19 6.25
C ILE A 17 3.48 3.27 6.85
N THR A 18 2.49 3.66 6.04
CA THR A 18 1.08 3.71 6.42
C THR A 18 0.60 2.38 6.97
N PRO A 19 0.22 2.28 8.28
CA PRO A 19 -0.31 1.05 8.82
C PRO A 19 -1.60 0.67 8.10
N GLY A 20 -1.65 -0.59 7.71
CA GLY A 20 -2.81 -1.16 7.03
C GLY A 20 -2.83 -2.67 7.17
N ALA A 21 -3.68 -3.32 6.37
CA ALA A 21 -3.83 -4.77 6.40
C ALA A 21 -2.51 -5.51 6.19
N ALA A 22 -1.67 -5.05 5.26
CA ALA A 22 -0.36 -5.66 4.98
C ALA A 22 0.60 -5.52 6.18
N THR A 23 0.71 -4.31 6.77
CA THR A 23 1.53 -4.07 7.96
C THR A 23 1.11 -4.95 9.13
N ALA A 24 -0.20 -5.00 9.41
CA ALA A 24 -0.76 -5.83 10.49
C ALA A 24 -0.48 -7.31 10.26
N LEU A 25 -0.58 -7.77 9.01
CA LEU A 25 -0.30 -9.16 8.64
C LEU A 25 1.18 -9.52 8.82
N VAL A 26 2.11 -8.66 8.35
CA VAL A 26 3.55 -8.86 8.50
C VAL A 26 3.94 -8.91 9.97
N VAL A 27 3.44 -7.96 10.79
CA VAL A 27 3.69 -7.93 12.25
C VAL A 27 3.16 -9.21 12.91
N ARG A 28 1.93 -9.63 12.59
CA ARG A 28 1.33 -10.86 13.11
C ARG A 28 2.17 -12.09 12.76
N ASN A 29 2.57 -12.21 11.50
CA ASN A 29 3.31 -13.38 11.02
C ASN A 29 4.76 -13.37 11.52
N ALA A 30 5.39 -12.20 11.68
CA ALA A 30 6.68 -12.05 12.36
C ALA A 30 6.58 -12.48 13.83
N ALA A 31 5.52 -12.09 14.53
CA ALA A 31 5.32 -12.45 15.94
C ALA A 31 5.04 -13.94 16.15
N ARG A 32 4.37 -14.62 15.22
CA ARG A 32 3.98 -16.04 15.33
C ARG A 32 5.04 -16.99 14.80
N GLY A 33 5.55 -16.74 13.60
CA GLY A 33 6.44 -17.63 12.86
C GLY A 33 7.83 -17.05 12.59
N GLY A 34 8.16 -15.93 13.26
CA GLY A 34 9.46 -15.29 13.14
C GLY A 34 9.74 -14.68 11.76
N ARG A 35 11.02 -14.38 11.52
CA ARG A 35 11.47 -13.70 10.29
C ARG A 35 11.11 -14.45 9.01
N ARG A 36 11.11 -15.77 9.03
CA ARG A 36 10.80 -16.60 7.87
C ARG A 36 9.36 -16.37 7.40
N HIS A 37 8.38 -16.37 8.32
CA HIS A 37 6.98 -16.14 7.97
C HIS A 37 6.74 -14.69 7.51
N ALA A 38 7.39 -13.72 8.14
CA ALA A 38 7.35 -12.34 7.70
C ALA A 38 7.89 -12.18 6.27
N PHE A 39 9.00 -12.84 5.94
CA PHE A 39 9.57 -12.84 4.59
C PHE A 39 8.60 -13.39 3.55
N PHE A 40 7.99 -14.55 3.79
CA PHE A 40 7.00 -15.11 2.87
C PHE A 40 5.77 -14.23 2.72
N THR A 41 5.30 -13.61 3.81
CA THR A 41 4.19 -12.65 3.78
C THR A 41 4.53 -11.43 2.93
N THR A 42 5.72 -10.87 3.13
CA THR A 42 6.18 -9.70 2.37
C THR A 42 6.37 -10.05 0.89
N SER A 43 6.91 -11.23 0.58
CA SER A 43 7.05 -11.69 -0.82
C SER A 43 5.69 -11.83 -1.50
N GLY A 44 4.69 -12.39 -0.81
CA GLY A 44 3.32 -12.46 -1.32
C GLY A 44 2.72 -11.08 -1.56
N ASN A 45 2.89 -10.15 -0.59
CA ASN A 45 2.45 -8.77 -0.74
C ASN A 45 3.12 -8.08 -1.95
N SER A 46 4.42 -8.29 -2.15
CA SER A 46 5.16 -7.72 -3.28
C SER A 46 4.62 -8.18 -4.63
N ILE A 47 4.30 -9.46 -4.77
CA ILE A 47 3.66 -9.98 -6.00
C ILE A 47 2.30 -9.32 -6.21
N GLY A 48 1.50 -9.13 -5.15
CA GLY A 48 0.23 -8.41 -5.25
C GLY A 48 0.38 -6.94 -5.66
N VAL A 49 1.41 -6.25 -5.16
CA VAL A 49 1.75 -4.87 -5.59
C VAL A 49 2.12 -4.82 -7.07
N LEU A 50 2.94 -5.78 -7.55
CA LEU A 50 3.29 -5.87 -8.98
C LEU A 50 2.05 -6.16 -9.85
N ALA A 51 1.15 -7.03 -9.38
CA ALA A 51 -0.11 -7.28 -10.08
C ALA A 51 -0.97 -6.01 -10.19
N TRP A 52 -1.06 -5.21 -9.12
CA TRP A 52 -1.71 -3.90 -9.17
C TRP A 52 -1.05 -2.95 -10.16
N GLY A 53 0.29 -2.95 -10.28
CA GLY A 53 1.03 -2.19 -11.30
C GLY A 53 0.63 -2.61 -12.71
N CYS A 54 0.51 -3.92 -12.98
CA CYS A 54 0.03 -4.43 -14.27
C CYS A 54 -1.43 -4.03 -14.53
N PHE A 55 -2.33 -4.19 -13.56
CA PHE A 55 -3.73 -3.79 -13.71
C PHE A 55 -3.89 -2.29 -13.96
N ALA A 56 -3.11 -1.47 -13.23
CA ALA A 56 -3.09 -0.03 -13.45
C ALA A 56 -2.59 0.33 -14.85
N ALA A 57 -1.54 -0.33 -15.36
CA ALA A 57 -1.02 -0.09 -16.70
C ALA A 57 -2.08 -0.36 -17.79
N VAL A 58 -2.80 -1.47 -17.68
CA VAL A 58 -3.90 -1.80 -18.60
C VAL A 58 -5.04 -0.83 -18.43
N GLY A 59 -5.46 -0.55 -17.19
CA GLY A 59 -6.54 0.40 -16.89
C GLY A 59 -6.25 1.82 -17.37
N ILE A 60 -5.03 2.33 -17.14
CA ILE A 60 -4.61 3.66 -17.60
C ILE A 60 -4.63 3.73 -19.13
N ALA A 61 -4.10 2.71 -19.82
CA ALA A 61 -4.09 2.69 -21.28
C ALA A 61 -5.52 2.77 -21.85
N THR A 62 -6.47 2.03 -21.28
CA THR A 62 -7.87 2.05 -21.71
C THR A 62 -8.59 3.35 -21.37
N VAL A 63 -8.38 3.90 -20.17
CA VAL A 63 -9.03 5.16 -19.72
C VAL A 63 -8.49 6.37 -20.48
N VAL A 64 -7.18 6.43 -20.75
CA VAL A 64 -6.58 7.51 -21.56
C VAL A 64 -7.07 7.44 -23.01
N ALA A 65 -7.27 6.22 -23.54
CA ALA A 65 -7.83 6.04 -24.88
C ALA A 65 -9.33 6.41 -24.98
N ALA A 66 -10.08 6.29 -23.86
CA ALA A 66 -11.53 6.51 -23.86
C ALA A 66 -11.94 8.00 -23.88
N SER A 67 -11.54 8.80 -22.90
CA SER A 67 -11.73 10.26 -22.90
C SER A 67 -11.11 10.93 -21.66
N ALA A 68 -10.81 12.25 -21.79
CA ALA A 68 -10.35 13.08 -20.67
C ALA A 68 -11.40 13.15 -19.53
N ALA A 69 -12.69 13.17 -19.86
CA ALA A 69 -13.77 13.21 -18.87
C ALA A 69 -13.84 11.93 -18.01
N VAL A 70 -13.62 10.76 -18.62
CA VAL A 70 -13.56 9.48 -17.90
C VAL A 70 -12.35 9.47 -16.94
N PHE A 71 -11.22 9.99 -17.39
CA PHE A 71 -10.04 10.11 -16.53
C PHE A 71 -10.30 11.02 -15.32
N ASP A 72 -10.91 12.18 -15.54
CA ASP A 72 -11.23 13.12 -14.46
C ASP A 72 -12.26 12.53 -13.48
N ALA A 73 -13.25 11.79 -13.96
CA ALA A 73 -14.20 11.08 -13.10
C ALA A 73 -13.51 10.03 -12.22
N VAL A 74 -12.62 9.22 -12.79
CA VAL A 74 -11.83 8.22 -12.04
C VAL A 74 -10.92 8.89 -11.01
N LYS A 75 -10.28 10.00 -11.38
CA LYS A 75 -9.44 10.81 -10.50
C LYS A 75 -10.22 11.33 -9.30
N LEU A 76 -11.38 11.95 -9.52
CA LEU A 76 -12.23 12.50 -8.46
C LEU A 76 -12.79 11.40 -7.54
N ALA A 77 -13.25 10.28 -8.13
CA ALA A 77 -13.69 9.12 -7.34
C ALA A 77 -12.56 8.59 -6.44
N GLY A 78 -11.35 8.47 -6.98
CA GLY A 78 -10.18 8.06 -6.21
C GLY A 78 -9.79 9.04 -5.11
N ALA A 79 -9.84 10.35 -5.40
CA ALA A 79 -9.62 11.39 -4.39
C ALA A 79 -10.63 11.28 -3.23
N ALA A 80 -11.91 11.10 -3.53
CA ALA A 80 -12.95 10.91 -2.52
C ALA A 80 -12.68 9.69 -1.64
N VAL A 81 -12.29 8.56 -2.24
CA VAL A 81 -11.96 7.32 -1.49
C VAL A 81 -10.73 7.50 -0.62
N LEU A 82 -9.66 8.19 -1.11
CA LEU A 82 -8.48 8.50 -0.29
C LEU A 82 -8.85 9.35 0.93
N ILE A 83 -9.68 10.37 0.74
CA ILE A 83 -10.18 11.22 1.82
C ILE A 83 -10.98 10.39 2.83
N VAL A 84 -11.89 9.53 2.38
CA VAL A 84 -12.69 8.67 3.26
C VAL A 84 -11.82 7.70 4.06
N ILE A 85 -10.85 7.04 3.41
CA ILE A 85 -9.91 6.13 4.09
C ILE A 85 -9.07 6.92 5.10
N GLY A 86 -8.57 8.09 4.72
CA GLY A 86 -7.78 8.96 5.59
C GLY A 86 -8.57 9.43 6.80
N LEU A 87 -9.81 9.88 6.63
CA LEU A 87 -10.69 10.28 7.73
C LEU A 87 -11.01 9.11 8.67
N ARG A 88 -11.30 7.92 8.13
CA ARG A 88 -11.49 6.71 8.95
C ARG A 88 -10.26 6.38 9.78
N SER A 89 -9.07 6.53 9.21
CA SER A 89 -7.81 6.30 9.91
C SER A 89 -7.57 7.34 11.03
N LEU A 90 -7.91 8.61 10.77
CA LEU A 90 -7.84 9.69 11.78
C LEU A 90 -8.82 9.49 12.95
N LEU A 91 -10.04 9.03 12.64
CA LEU A 91 -11.12 8.86 13.61
C LEU A 91 -11.07 7.51 14.34
N SER A 92 -10.25 6.57 13.87
CA SER A 92 -10.09 5.24 14.48
C SER A 92 -9.55 5.38 15.91
N ARG A 93 -10.36 4.99 16.90
CA ARG A 93 -9.98 4.97 18.32
C ARG A 93 -9.34 3.66 18.76
N HIS A 94 -9.40 2.63 17.93
CA HIS A 94 -8.80 1.32 18.17
C HIS A 94 -7.89 0.99 17.00
N GLY A 95 -6.67 0.54 17.26
CA GLY A 95 -5.78 0.02 16.25
C GLY A 95 -6.49 -1.09 15.46
N GLY A 96 -7.16 -0.67 14.39
CA GLY A 96 -7.98 -1.51 13.53
C GLY A 96 -7.12 -2.41 12.64
N GLY A 97 -6.32 -3.28 13.25
CA GLY A 97 -5.84 -4.46 12.56
C GLY A 97 -7.08 -5.25 12.14
N ALA A 98 -7.32 -5.36 10.84
CA ALA A 98 -8.35 -6.23 10.31
C ALA A 98 -8.30 -7.55 11.09
N ARG A 99 -9.40 -7.89 11.76
CA ARG A 99 -9.57 -9.18 12.44
C ARG A 99 -9.55 -10.27 11.38
N SER A 100 -8.36 -10.60 10.89
CA SER A 100 -8.18 -11.83 10.12
C SER A 100 -8.51 -13.00 11.05
N ARG A 101 -9.61 -13.67 10.78
CA ARG A 101 -9.94 -14.95 11.38
C ARG A 101 -8.78 -15.91 11.11
N SER A 102 -7.94 -16.13 12.10
CA SER A 102 -6.83 -17.04 12.00
C SER A 102 -7.13 -18.32 12.73
N GLY A 103 -7.26 -19.38 11.98
CA GLY A 103 -7.06 -20.73 12.51
C GLY A 103 -5.65 -20.81 13.11
N GLY A 104 -5.56 -21.20 14.38
CA GLY A 104 -4.29 -21.52 15.02
C GLY A 104 -3.72 -22.80 14.41
N GLY A 105 -2.60 -22.68 13.75
CA GLY A 105 -1.79 -23.79 13.25
C GLY A 105 -0.45 -23.24 12.80
N ASN A 106 0.61 -24.04 12.86
CA ASN A 106 1.91 -23.72 12.26
C ASN A 106 1.72 -23.48 10.75
N ALA A 107 1.39 -22.23 10.38
CA ALA A 107 1.19 -21.86 9.00
C ALA A 107 2.49 -22.14 8.24
N SER A 108 2.45 -22.92 7.17
CA SER A 108 3.60 -23.11 6.30
C SER A 108 4.01 -21.78 5.67
N GLY A 109 5.27 -21.61 5.25
CA GLY A 109 5.70 -20.42 4.51
C GLY A 109 4.80 -20.13 3.30
N GLN A 110 4.28 -21.19 2.65
CA GLN A 110 3.34 -21.06 1.54
C GLN A 110 2.00 -20.43 1.98
N ALA A 111 1.48 -20.77 3.15
CA ALA A 111 0.27 -20.14 3.69
C ALA A 111 0.51 -18.65 3.97
N ALA A 112 1.66 -18.31 4.58
CA ALA A 112 2.04 -16.92 4.84
C ALA A 112 2.19 -16.11 3.53
N PHE A 113 2.75 -16.69 2.48
CA PHE A 113 2.83 -16.08 1.16
C PHE A 113 1.43 -15.82 0.57
N ARG A 114 0.56 -16.83 0.58
CA ARG A 114 -0.82 -16.68 0.08
C ARG A 114 -1.60 -15.62 0.84
N GLU A 115 -1.46 -15.57 2.16
CA GLU A 115 -2.06 -14.51 2.99
C GLU A 115 -1.56 -13.13 2.56
N GLY A 116 -0.25 -12.96 2.34
CA GLY A 116 0.35 -11.71 1.86
C GLY A 116 -0.21 -11.30 0.51
N LEU A 117 -0.24 -12.22 -0.44
CA LEU A 117 -0.77 -11.99 -1.79
C LEU A 117 -2.25 -11.58 -1.76
N LEU A 118 -3.08 -12.36 -1.10
CA LEU A 118 -4.52 -12.07 -1.02
C LEU A 118 -4.81 -10.76 -0.28
N THR A 119 -4.06 -10.49 0.80
CA THR A 119 -4.20 -9.22 1.54
C THR A 119 -3.83 -8.03 0.67
N SER A 120 -2.78 -8.14 -0.16
CA SER A 120 -2.39 -7.08 -1.09
C SER A 120 -3.44 -6.87 -2.17
N LEU A 121 -3.91 -7.94 -2.82
CA LEU A 121 -4.92 -7.85 -3.88
C LEU A 121 -6.26 -7.32 -3.38
N ALA A 122 -6.67 -7.69 -2.17
CA ALA A 122 -7.90 -7.20 -1.53
C ALA A 122 -7.73 -5.85 -0.80
N ASN A 123 -6.56 -5.21 -0.88
CA ASN A 123 -6.27 -4.01 -0.13
C ASN A 123 -6.87 -2.77 -0.79
N PRO A 124 -7.93 -2.16 -0.21
CA PRO A 124 -8.56 -0.99 -0.81
C PRO A 124 -7.62 0.21 -0.92
N LYS A 125 -6.64 0.32 -0.02
CA LYS A 125 -5.63 1.38 -0.06
C LYS A 125 -4.79 1.27 -1.34
N LEU A 126 -4.33 0.07 -1.71
CA LEU A 126 -3.57 -0.16 -2.94
C LEU A 126 -4.44 0.05 -4.18
N ALA A 127 -5.67 -0.48 -4.17
CA ALA A 127 -6.60 -0.29 -5.27
C ALA A 127 -6.79 1.20 -5.61
N VAL A 128 -7.10 2.01 -4.59
CA VAL A 128 -7.29 3.45 -4.76
C VAL A 128 -5.99 4.15 -5.18
N PHE A 129 -4.87 3.79 -4.57
CA PHE A 129 -3.57 4.35 -4.93
C PHE A 129 -3.25 4.09 -6.40
N PHE A 130 -3.35 2.86 -6.86
CA PHE A 130 -3.03 2.48 -8.23
C PHE A 130 -4.01 3.02 -9.26
N VAL A 131 -5.27 3.19 -8.91
CA VAL A 131 -6.30 3.73 -9.82
C VAL A 131 -6.25 5.26 -9.87
N ALA A 132 -6.10 5.94 -8.74
CA ALA A 132 -6.29 7.37 -8.66
C ALA A 132 -4.99 8.19 -8.66
N LEU A 133 -4.00 7.78 -7.89
CA LEU A 133 -2.77 8.56 -7.69
C LEU A 133 -1.66 8.15 -8.67
N PHE A 134 -1.53 6.87 -8.90
CA PHE A 134 -0.45 6.30 -9.71
C PHE A 134 -0.36 6.83 -11.14
N PRO A 135 -1.48 7.02 -11.90
CA PRO A 135 -1.44 7.55 -13.27
C PRO A 135 -0.77 8.91 -13.40
N GLN A 136 -0.80 9.72 -12.34
CA GLN A 136 -0.27 11.07 -12.34
C GLN A 136 1.25 11.14 -12.36
N PHE A 137 1.90 10.04 -11.98
CA PHE A 137 3.35 9.91 -12.02
C PHE A 137 3.88 9.37 -13.34
N ILE A 138 2.99 8.92 -14.27
CA ILE A 138 3.43 8.47 -15.58
C ILE A 138 3.64 9.69 -16.48
N PRO A 139 4.88 9.93 -16.97
CA PRO A 139 5.15 11.07 -17.83
C PRO A 139 4.35 10.99 -19.12
N ARG A 140 3.87 12.15 -19.64
CA ARG A 140 3.17 12.21 -20.91
C ARG A 140 4.06 11.69 -22.02
N GLY A 141 3.52 10.80 -22.87
CA GLY A 141 4.27 10.18 -23.96
C GLY A 141 5.20 9.05 -23.57
N ALA A 142 5.36 8.76 -22.26
CA ALA A 142 6.12 7.60 -21.82
C ALA A 142 5.33 6.30 -22.04
N PRO A 143 6.02 5.18 -22.32
CA PRO A 143 5.38 3.87 -22.42
C PRO A 143 4.76 3.50 -21.06
N VAL A 144 3.44 3.26 -21.04
CA VAL A 144 2.66 3.09 -19.80
C VAL A 144 3.11 1.88 -19.00
N LEU A 145 3.20 0.71 -19.63
CA LEU A 145 3.54 -0.54 -18.94
C LEU A 145 4.94 -0.54 -18.31
N PRO A 146 6.02 -0.19 -19.02
CA PRO A 146 7.34 -0.10 -18.40
C PRO A 146 7.40 0.93 -17.27
N SER A 147 6.74 2.08 -17.42
CA SER A 147 6.67 3.11 -16.37
C SER A 147 5.94 2.59 -15.13
N ALA A 148 4.82 1.93 -15.33
CA ALA A 148 4.04 1.33 -14.27
C ALA A 148 4.82 0.26 -13.51
N LEU A 149 5.49 -0.63 -14.22
CA LEU A 149 6.30 -1.68 -13.61
C LEU A 149 7.50 -1.12 -12.84
N ALA A 150 8.19 -0.10 -13.38
CA ALA A 150 9.28 0.55 -12.69
C ALA A 150 8.82 1.21 -11.38
N MET A 151 7.68 1.87 -11.38
CA MET A 151 7.11 2.49 -10.18
C MET A 151 6.61 1.44 -9.19
N ALA A 152 5.97 0.37 -9.66
CA ALA A 152 5.57 -0.75 -8.78
C ALA A 152 6.81 -1.41 -8.15
N ALA A 153 7.91 -1.54 -8.89
CA ALA A 153 9.19 -2.03 -8.35
C ALA A 153 9.76 -1.11 -7.26
N VAL A 154 9.60 0.22 -7.39
CA VAL A 154 9.98 1.17 -6.33
C VAL A 154 9.15 0.93 -5.07
N ILE A 155 7.83 0.74 -5.19
CA ILE A 155 6.98 0.41 -4.04
C ILE A 155 7.44 -0.90 -3.40
N VAL A 156 7.69 -1.92 -4.19
CA VAL A 156 8.18 -3.22 -3.69
C VAL A 156 9.52 -3.08 -2.97
N ALA A 157 10.46 -2.31 -3.51
CA ALA A 157 11.75 -2.07 -2.85
C ALA A 157 11.58 -1.37 -1.49
N VAL A 158 10.73 -0.35 -1.44
CA VAL A 158 10.40 0.36 -0.19
C VAL A 158 9.67 -0.57 0.79
N ASP A 159 8.70 -1.36 0.33
CA ASP A 159 7.99 -2.35 1.14
C ASP A 159 8.94 -3.39 1.73
N LEU A 160 9.87 -3.91 0.93
CA LEU A 160 10.87 -4.87 1.39
C LEU A 160 11.73 -4.30 2.52
N VAL A 161 12.21 -3.07 2.37
CA VAL A 161 13.00 -2.40 3.42
C VAL A 161 12.13 -2.19 4.66
N TRP A 162 10.94 -1.64 4.52
CA TRP A 162 10.05 -1.32 5.62
C TRP A 162 9.59 -2.56 6.39
N TYR A 163 9.06 -3.56 5.70
CA TYR A 163 8.54 -4.77 6.34
C TYR A 163 9.65 -5.67 6.91
N SER A 164 10.84 -5.67 6.31
CA SER A 164 12.00 -6.34 6.90
C SER A 164 12.41 -5.65 8.21
N THR A 165 12.45 -4.32 8.24
CA THR A 165 12.73 -3.55 9.45
C THR A 165 11.69 -3.84 10.54
N LEU A 166 10.40 -3.83 10.20
CA LEU A 166 9.32 -4.17 11.13
C LEU A 166 9.46 -5.60 11.66
N ALA A 167 9.76 -6.57 10.79
CA ALA A 167 9.92 -7.96 11.18
C ALA A 167 11.09 -8.14 12.16
N LEU A 168 12.20 -7.42 11.96
CA LEU A 168 13.35 -7.42 12.86
C LEU A 168 12.99 -6.80 14.22
N LEU A 169 12.32 -5.65 14.22
CA LEU A 169 11.91 -4.97 15.45
C LEU A 169 10.92 -5.81 16.26
N VAL A 170 9.93 -6.41 15.59
CA VAL A 170 8.93 -7.28 16.26
C VAL A 170 9.59 -8.54 16.83
N ALA A 171 10.56 -9.10 16.13
CA ALA A 171 11.32 -10.26 16.64
C ALA A 171 12.15 -9.92 17.89
N GLY A 172 12.64 -8.67 18.00
CA GLY A 172 13.46 -8.21 19.13
C GLY A 172 12.69 -7.64 20.33
N ALA A 173 11.51 -7.05 20.09
CA ALA A 173 10.75 -6.27 21.10
C ALA A 173 9.26 -6.59 21.10
N ARG A 174 8.88 -7.85 20.98
CA ARG A 174 7.51 -8.35 20.83
C ARG A 174 6.51 -7.73 21.81
N LYS A 175 6.89 -7.58 23.07
CA LYS A 175 6.01 -7.07 24.14
C LYS A 175 5.77 -5.57 24.04
N ALA A 176 6.82 -4.80 23.84
CA ALA A 176 6.75 -3.33 23.76
C ALA A 176 6.01 -2.82 22.53
N PHE A 177 6.09 -3.54 21.40
CA PHE A 177 5.44 -3.14 20.14
C PHE A 177 3.93 -3.40 20.15
N LEU A 178 3.48 -4.46 20.85
CA LEU A 178 2.06 -4.80 20.96
C LEU A 178 1.33 -3.94 22.01
N GLU A 179 2.01 -3.46 23.03
CA GLU A 179 1.45 -2.72 24.16
C GLU A 179 1.62 -1.18 24.06
N GLY A 180 2.56 -0.72 23.24
CA GLY A 180 2.90 0.71 23.15
C GLY A 180 2.16 1.45 22.06
N GLY A 181 1.17 2.24 22.30
CA GLY A 181 0.30 3.07 21.44
C GLY A 181 0.87 3.70 20.13
N TRP A 182 2.02 3.19 19.66
CA TRP A 182 2.69 3.59 18.42
C TRP A 182 1.82 3.35 17.19
N GLY A 183 1.09 2.23 17.14
CA GLY A 183 0.20 1.91 16.03
C GLY A 183 -0.84 3.00 15.80
N GLN A 184 -1.40 3.55 16.86
CA GLN A 184 -2.42 4.60 16.76
C GLN A 184 -1.86 5.94 16.30
N ARG A 185 -0.63 6.30 16.71
CA ARG A 185 0.03 7.53 16.24
C ARG A 185 0.35 7.47 14.75
N VAL A 186 0.88 6.35 14.32
CA VAL A 186 1.21 6.11 12.90
C VAL A 186 -0.07 6.06 12.08
N GLU A 187 -1.15 5.43 12.55
CA GLU A 187 -2.45 5.40 11.88
C GLU A 187 -3.05 6.80 11.68
N ARG A 188 -2.98 7.67 12.68
CA ARG A 188 -3.43 9.08 12.58
C ARG A 188 -2.59 9.89 11.60
N LEU A 189 -1.26 9.78 11.69
CA LEU A 189 -0.36 10.48 10.75
C LEU A 189 -0.65 10.09 9.31
N THR A 190 -0.86 8.81 9.08
CA THR A 190 -1.28 8.25 7.79
C THR A 190 -2.60 8.81 7.31
N GLY A 191 -3.60 8.85 8.20
CA GLY A 191 -4.90 9.42 7.87
C GLY A 191 -4.78 10.86 7.38
N ALA A 192 -3.97 11.69 8.07
CA ALA A 192 -3.71 13.07 7.68
C ALA A 192 -3.05 13.16 6.28
N VAL A 193 -2.06 12.31 6.00
CA VAL A 193 -1.38 12.28 4.70
C VAL A 193 -2.33 11.84 3.58
N LEU A 194 -3.15 10.81 3.80
CA LEU A 194 -4.11 10.34 2.78
C LEU A 194 -5.17 11.40 2.47
N VAL A 195 -5.67 12.11 3.48
CA VAL A 195 -6.58 13.25 3.28
C VAL A 195 -5.88 14.35 2.48
N GLY A 196 -4.66 14.72 2.84
CA GLY A 196 -3.88 15.72 2.11
C GLY A 196 -3.65 15.35 0.65
N LEU A 197 -3.28 14.09 0.39
CA LEU A 197 -3.10 13.58 -0.98
C LEU A 197 -4.43 13.57 -1.76
N GLY A 198 -5.54 13.17 -1.12
CA GLY A 198 -6.86 13.18 -1.75
C GLY A 198 -7.32 14.59 -2.11
N ILE A 199 -7.11 15.58 -1.23
CA ILE A 199 -7.42 16.99 -1.50
C ILE A 199 -6.55 17.51 -2.65
N ARG A 200 -5.24 17.28 -2.59
CA ARG A 200 -4.34 17.67 -3.67
C ARG A 200 -4.79 17.10 -5.01
N LEU A 201 -5.12 15.80 -5.03
CA LEU A 201 -5.60 15.11 -6.21
C LEU A 201 -6.89 15.71 -6.78
N ALA A 202 -7.83 16.09 -5.90
CA ALA A 202 -9.08 16.72 -6.31
C ALA A 202 -8.87 18.13 -6.91
N LEU A 203 -7.89 18.87 -6.40
CA LEU A 203 -7.59 20.25 -6.81
C LEU A 203 -6.67 20.35 -8.03
N GLU A 204 -5.96 19.29 -8.38
CA GLU A 204 -5.02 19.27 -9.50
C GLU A 204 -5.78 19.37 -10.82
N ARG A 205 -5.67 20.55 -11.46
CA ARG A 205 -6.21 20.79 -12.82
C ARG A 205 -5.16 20.37 -13.85
N ARG A 206 -5.63 19.76 -14.93
CA ARG A 206 -4.79 19.47 -16.11
C ARG A 206 -4.51 20.71 -16.90
#